data_6ae42b53b18e888df2142537d80e9e3a
#
_entry.id   6ae42b53b18e888df2142537d80e9e3a
#
_cell.length_a   1.000
_cell.length_b   1.000
_cell.length_c   1.000
_cell.angle_alpha   90.00
_cell.angle_beta   90.00
_cell.angle_gamma   90.00
#
_symmetry.space_group_name_H-M   'P 1'
#
loop_
_entity.id
_entity.type
_entity.pdbx_description
1 polymer ?
#
loop_
_entity_poly.entity_id
_entity_poly.type
_entity_poly.pdbx_seq_one_letter_code
_entity_poly.pdbx_strand_id
1 'polypeptide(L)'
;LFVLSATSADAAVANALVDIIGSMFPIFKLNALRIFIFLILFATLGYINVKGIKEGMLVVKAITITKLIPLLLLVIFSWGEVTVDNLVINSIPTVEDLGKISLILFFAFQGAESGLSISGEVKNPSKNIPRGIFISVVGVLMLYILIQTVSQGVLGESLASYKENPLSVVANEVFGPIGFTILTIGAAISMLGNLSSEILSIPRVLFRASKDKVLPLRSLSKINTRFSTPYMAIIAYATSGFLLASFGGFQQMAVISSASILLVYLGVTLSVIKLKRNEAKRTTNEFRIPGGYLIPILSLIIIVWLLSNLERKEVMGFGAYIVLLTIIYFLKDKIWKKE
;
A
#
# COMPACT_ATOMS: atom_id res chain seq x y z
N LEU A 1 2.37 6.08 -12.55
CA LEU A 1 2.75 4.89 -11.78
C LEU A 1 2.43 5.02 -10.30
N PHE A 2 2.86 6.09 -9.59
CA PHE A 2 2.57 6.27 -8.17
C PHE A 2 1.07 6.23 -7.84
N VAL A 3 0.24 6.94 -8.62
CA VAL A 3 -1.24 6.90 -8.47
C VAL A 3 -1.79 5.52 -8.78
N LEU A 4 -1.28 4.82 -9.79
CA LEU A 4 -1.69 3.44 -10.09
C LEU A 4 -1.37 2.50 -8.93
N SER A 5 -0.17 2.63 -8.34
CA SER A 5 0.20 1.86 -7.15
C SER A 5 -0.80 2.08 -6.01
N ALA A 6 -1.06 3.34 -5.65
CA ALA A 6 -1.98 3.68 -4.57
C ALA A 6 -3.42 3.21 -4.86
N THR A 7 -3.93 3.40 -6.09
CA THR A 7 -5.29 2.98 -6.45
C THR A 7 -5.43 1.45 -6.44
N SER A 8 -4.39 0.73 -6.89
CA SER A 8 -4.38 -0.74 -6.83
C SER A 8 -4.23 -1.24 -5.39
N ALA A 9 -3.48 -0.53 -4.54
CA ALA A 9 -3.39 -0.83 -3.12
C ALA A 9 -4.76 -0.71 -2.44
N ASP A 10 -5.47 0.39 -2.69
CA ASP A 10 -6.81 0.59 -2.16
C ASP A 10 -7.80 -0.48 -2.66
N ALA A 11 -7.69 -0.87 -3.92
CA ALA A 11 -8.49 -1.96 -4.48
C ALA A 11 -8.18 -3.31 -3.81
N ALA A 12 -6.90 -3.60 -3.49
CA ALA A 12 -6.51 -4.77 -2.73
C ALA A 12 -7.10 -4.74 -1.31
N VAL A 13 -6.93 -3.62 -0.59
CA VAL A 13 -7.47 -3.46 0.77
C VAL A 13 -8.99 -3.56 0.80
N ALA A 14 -9.70 -2.99 -0.20
CA ALA A 14 -11.16 -3.11 -0.31
C ALA A 14 -11.59 -4.56 -0.51
N ASN A 15 -10.87 -5.33 -1.35
CA ASN A 15 -11.12 -6.77 -1.52
C ASN A 15 -10.91 -7.52 -0.20
N ALA A 16 -9.78 -7.29 0.49
CA ALA A 16 -9.50 -7.92 1.78
C ALA A 16 -10.58 -7.60 2.83
N LEU A 17 -11.07 -6.35 2.86
CA LEU A 17 -12.15 -5.94 3.75
C LEU A 17 -13.44 -6.74 3.49
N VAL A 18 -13.82 -6.89 2.22
CA VAL A 18 -15.03 -7.64 1.84
C VAL A 18 -14.83 -9.13 2.07
N ASP A 19 -13.62 -9.67 1.87
CA ASP A 19 -13.30 -11.08 2.15
C ASP A 19 -13.41 -11.39 3.66
N ILE A 20 -12.91 -10.51 4.52
CA ILE A 20 -13.08 -10.63 5.98
C ILE A 20 -14.57 -10.58 6.37
N ILE A 21 -15.36 -9.68 5.82
CA ILE A 21 -16.79 -9.60 6.09
C ILE A 21 -17.49 -10.87 5.56
N GLY A 22 -17.10 -11.35 4.38
CA GLY A 22 -17.61 -12.56 3.75
C GLY A 22 -17.28 -13.84 4.53
N SER A 23 -16.20 -13.86 5.31
CA SER A 23 -15.88 -14.99 6.19
C SER A 23 -16.84 -15.10 7.36
N MET A 24 -17.38 -13.96 7.84
CA MET A 24 -18.40 -13.94 8.90
C MET A 24 -19.83 -14.13 8.33
N PHE A 25 -20.10 -13.54 7.18
CA PHE A 25 -21.40 -13.52 6.54
C PHE A 25 -21.30 -13.98 5.08
N PRO A 26 -21.50 -15.27 4.78
CA PRO A 26 -21.26 -15.85 3.45
C PRO A 26 -22.02 -15.19 2.29
N ILE A 27 -23.14 -14.51 2.55
CA ILE A 27 -23.91 -13.77 1.54
C ILE A 27 -23.05 -12.72 0.82
N PHE A 28 -22.06 -12.12 1.50
CA PHE A 28 -21.15 -11.11 0.93
C PHE A 28 -20.09 -11.70 -0.01
N LYS A 29 -20.02 -13.02 -0.18
CA LYS A 29 -19.21 -13.69 -1.21
C LYS A 29 -19.85 -13.65 -2.60
N LEU A 30 -21.15 -13.30 -2.71
CA LEU A 30 -21.82 -13.12 -4.00
C LEU A 30 -21.23 -11.93 -4.77
N ASN A 31 -20.81 -12.16 -6.02
CA ASN A 31 -20.12 -11.13 -6.83
C ASN A 31 -20.93 -9.82 -6.97
N ALA A 32 -22.25 -9.92 -7.19
CA ALA A 32 -23.09 -8.74 -7.29
C ALA A 32 -23.08 -7.90 -6.01
N LEU A 33 -23.12 -8.57 -4.84
CA LEU A 33 -23.11 -7.89 -3.55
C LEU A 33 -21.73 -7.32 -3.23
N ARG A 34 -20.64 -8.00 -3.59
CA ARG A 34 -19.27 -7.47 -3.49
C ARG A 34 -19.12 -6.16 -4.27
N ILE A 35 -19.55 -6.15 -5.54
CA ILE A 35 -19.49 -4.94 -6.39
C ILE A 35 -20.33 -3.80 -5.77
N PHE A 36 -21.50 -4.12 -5.23
CA PHE A 36 -22.37 -3.13 -4.57
C PHE A 36 -21.70 -2.55 -3.31
N ILE A 37 -21.01 -3.38 -2.51
CA ILE A 37 -20.26 -2.91 -1.33
C ILE A 37 -19.08 -2.02 -1.76
N PHE A 38 -18.33 -2.40 -2.80
CA PHE A 38 -17.26 -1.54 -3.33
C PHE A 38 -17.80 -0.19 -3.78
N LEU A 39 -18.94 -0.16 -4.48
CA LEU A 39 -19.58 1.08 -4.90
C LEU A 39 -19.93 1.96 -3.69
N ILE A 40 -20.59 1.40 -2.67
CA ILE A 40 -20.93 2.14 -1.44
C ILE A 40 -19.67 2.65 -0.75
N LEU A 41 -18.66 1.81 -0.60
CA LEU A 41 -17.40 2.11 0.07
C LEU A 41 -16.70 3.32 -0.58
N PHE A 42 -16.38 3.21 -1.87
CA PHE A 42 -15.68 4.26 -2.59
C PHE A 42 -16.54 5.52 -2.77
N ALA A 43 -17.84 5.40 -2.99
CA ALA A 43 -18.75 6.54 -3.08
C ALA A 43 -18.85 7.29 -1.75
N THR A 44 -19.00 6.58 -0.62
CA THR A 44 -19.10 7.18 0.70
C THR A 44 -17.81 7.87 1.11
N LEU A 45 -16.66 7.18 0.98
CA LEU A 45 -15.36 7.76 1.31
C LEU A 45 -15.03 8.93 0.38
N GLY A 46 -15.32 8.82 -0.92
CA GLY A 46 -15.18 9.92 -1.89
C GLY A 46 -16.05 11.13 -1.51
N TYR A 47 -17.31 10.91 -1.16
CA TYR A 47 -18.23 11.97 -0.75
C TYR A 47 -17.77 12.70 0.53
N ILE A 48 -17.34 11.95 1.56
CA ILE A 48 -16.78 12.50 2.80
C ILE A 48 -15.58 13.40 2.50
N ASN A 49 -14.68 12.92 1.62
CA ASN A 49 -13.49 13.68 1.24
C ASN A 49 -13.79 14.90 0.36
N VAL A 50 -14.80 14.85 -0.51
CA VAL A 50 -15.29 16.02 -1.27
C VAL A 50 -15.83 17.09 -0.31
N LYS A 51 -16.54 16.70 0.75
CA LYS A 51 -17.00 17.63 1.80
C LYS A 51 -15.88 18.19 2.67
N GLY A 52 -14.67 17.67 2.56
CA GLY A 52 -13.51 18.19 3.30
C GLY A 52 -13.53 17.91 4.79
N ILE A 53 -14.22 16.86 5.21
CA ILE A 53 -14.22 16.42 6.61
C ILE A 53 -12.81 15.90 6.90
N LYS A 54 -12.06 16.64 7.69
CA LYS A 54 -10.70 16.29 8.10
C LYS A 54 -10.77 15.43 9.34
N GLU A 55 -10.22 14.23 9.25
CA GLU A 55 -9.88 13.46 10.46
C GLU A 55 -8.78 14.21 11.22
N GLY A 56 -9.03 14.52 12.49
CA GLY A 56 -8.03 15.17 13.31
C GLY A 56 -6.84 14.23 13.56
N MET A 57 -5.65 14.79 13.76
CA MET A 57 -4.42 14.02 14.09
C MET A 57 -4.61 13.06 15.29
N LEU A 58 -5.50 13.40 16.23
CA LEU A 58 -5.85 12.53 17.35
C LEU A 58 -6.55 11.26 16.91
N VAL A 59 -7.45 11.34 15.91
CA VAL A 59 -8.17 10.19 15.36
C VAL A 59 -7.20 9.25 14.65
N VAL A 60 -6.28 9.78 13.84
CA VAL A 60 -5.24 8.98 13.17
C VAL A 60 -4.36 8.26 14.20
N LYS A 61 -3.93 8.95 15.26
CA LYS A 61 -3.16 8.33 16.35
C LYS A 61 -3.97 7.26 17.08
N ALA A 62 -5.23 7.52 17.40
CA ALA A 62 -6.11 6.56 18.06
C ALA A 62 -6.28 5.30 17.21
N ILE A 63 -6.58 5.42 15.92
CA ILE A 63 -6.70 4.28 14.99
C ILE A 63 -5.38 3.49 14.93
N THR A 64 -4.23 4.18 14.86
CA THR A 64 -2.92 3.52 14.81
C THR A 64 -2.65 2.72 16.09
N ILE A 65 -2.92 3.27 17.25
CA ILE A 65 -2.75 2.57 18.54
C ILE A 65 -3.73 1.39 18.63
N THR A 66 -5.00 1.62 18.31
CA THR A 66 -6.05 0.59 18.39
C THR A 66 -5.75 -0.62 17.50
N LYS A 67 -5.16 -0.44 16.31
CA LYS A 67 -4.80 -1.57 15.44
C LYS A 67 -3.54 -2.32 15.91
N LEU A 68 -2.59 -1.64 16.57
CA LEU A 68 -1.34 -2.28 17.02
C LEU A 68 -1.53 -3.10 18.30
N ILE A 69 -2.38 -2.64 19.22
CA ILE A 69 -2.60 -3.32 20.50
C ILE A 69 -3.04 -4.79 20.33
N PRO A 70 -4.08 -5.12 19.54
CA PRO A 70 -4.50 -6.51 19.37
C PRO A 70 -3.41 -7.37 18.72
N LEU A 71 -2.62 -6.83 17.79
CA LEU A 71 -1.52 -7.55 17.15
C LEU A 71 -0.38 -7.84 18.14
N LEU A 72 -0.02 -6.86 18.97
CA LEU A 72 0.99 -7.04 20.01
C LEU A 72 0.53 -8.04 21.06
N LEU A 73 -0.73 -7.96 21.50
CA LEU A 73 -1.29 -8.93 22.44
C LEU A 73 -1.30 -10.34 21.84
N LEU A 74 -1.70 -10.47 20.56
CA LEU A 74 -1.63 -11.74 19.87
C LEU A 74 -0.21 -12.32 19.91
N VAL A 75 0.80 -11.53 19.50
CA VAL A 75 2.19 -11.97 19.53
C VAL A 75 2.63 -12.39 20.93
N ILE A 76 2.34 -11.57 21.94
CA ILE A 76 2.82 -11.83 23.31
C ILE A 76 2.19 -13.11 23.89
N PHE A 77 0.89 -13.31 23.72
CA PHE A 77 0.17 -14.42 24.35
C PHE A 77 0.18 -15.72 23.54
N SER A 78 0.45 -15.65 22.22
CA SER A 78 0.48 -16.87 21.39
C SER A 78 1.66 -17.79 21.66
N TRP A 79 2.73 -17.33 22.32
CA TRP A 79 3.92 -18.17 22.59
C TRP A 79 3.64 -19.40 23.42
N GLY A 80 2.60 -19.39 24.25
CA GLY A 80 2.15 -20.56 25.03
C GLY A 80 1.57 -21.68 24.17
N GLU A 81 1.04 -21.35 23.00
CA GLU A 81 0.38 -22.27 22.06
C GLU A 81 1.28 -22.63 20.86
N VAL A 82 2.50 -22.10 20.80
CA VAL A 82 3.45 -22.38 19.71
C VAL A 82 4.00 -23.79 19.85
N THR A 83 3.81 -24.61 18.83
CA THR A 83 4.43 -25.93 18.67
C THR A 83 5.68 -25.79 17.81
N VAL A 84 6.85 -26.17 18.36
CA VAL A 84 8.14 -26.00 17.67
C VAL A 84 8.20 -26.80 16.36
N ASP A 85 7.57 -27.97 16.30
CA ASP A 85 7.53 -28.81 15.11
C ASP A 85 6.84 -28.10 13.93
N ASN A 86 5.90 -27.19 14.19
CA ASN A 86 5.24 -26.37 13.17
C ASN A 86 6.18 -25.32 12.53
N LEU A 87 7.32 -25.04 13.15
CA LEU A 87 8.33 -24.10 12.67
C LEU A 87 9.46 -24.76 11.88
N VAL A 88 9.46 -26.10 11.78
CA VAL A 88 10.46 -26.84 11.04
C VAL A 88 10.24 -26.65 9.54
N ILE A 89 11.29 -26.27 8.82
CA ILE A 89 11.25 -26.08 7.36
C ILE A 89 11.41 -27.45 6.69
N ASN A 90 10.31 -28.01 6.21
CA ASN A 90 10.29 -29.32 5.54
C ASN A 90 10.74 -29.28 4.07
N SER A 91 10.66 -28.11 3.42
CA SER A 91 11.08 -27.93 2.03
C SER A 91 11.59 -26.51 1.79
N ILE A 92 12.66 -26.42 0.99
CA ILE A 92 13.19 -25.12 0.57
C ILE A 92 12.43 -24.68 -0.67
N PRO A 93 11.77 -23.50 -0.66
CA PRO A 93 11.04 -23.00 -1.83
C PRO A 93 12.01 -22.72 -2.99
N THR A 94 11.50 -22.82 -4.22
CA THR A 94 12.29 -22.46 -5.41
C THR A 94 12.53 -20.95 -5.47
N VAL A 95 13.56 -20.53 -6.22
CA VAL A 95 13.85 -19.10 -6.42
C VAL A 95 12.68 -18.37 -7.09
N GLU A 96 11.94 -19.06 -7.97
CA GLU A 96 10.75 -18.53 -8.63
C GLU A 96 9.62 -18.32 -7.63
N ASP A 97 9.35 -19.28 -6.75
CA ASP A 97 8.33 -19.14 -5.70
C ASP A 97 8.67 -18.01 -4.74
N LEU A 98 9.94 -17.91 -4.33
CA LEU A 98 10.43 -16.80 -3.51
C LEU A 98 10.20 -15.44 -4.18
N GLY A 99 10.45 -15.35 -5.49
CA GLY A 99 10.24 -14.12 -6.25
C GLY A 99 8.77 -13.70 -6.29
N LYS A 100 7.86 -14.62 -6.61
CA LYS A 100 6.41 -14.36 -6.65
C LYS A 100 5.86 -13.95 -5.27
N ILE A 101 6.23 -14.70 -4.23
CA ILE A 101 5.82 -14.39 -2.86
C ILE A 101 6.38 -13.04 -2.41
N SER A 102 7.64 -12.73 -2.75
CA SER A 102 8.26 -11.45 -2.40
C SER A 102 7.56 -10.25 -3.01
N LEU A 103 6.99 -10.35 -4.22
CA LEU A 103 6.17 -9.29 -4.82
C LEU A 103 4.89 -9.01 -3.98
N ILE A 104 4.24 -10.07 -3.49
CA ILE A 104 3.04 -9.93 -2.64
C ILE A 104 3.46 -9.39 -1.26
N LEU A 105 4.53 -9.91 -0.66
CA LEU A 105 5.04 -9.43 0.63
C LEU A 105 5.51 -7.97 0.56
N PHE A 106 6.07 -7.55 -0.57
CA PHE A 106 6.49 -6.17 -0.77
C PHE A 106 5.32 -5.19 -0.62
N PHE A 107 4.10 -5.60 -0.99
CA PHE A 107 2.88 -4.83 -0.75
C PHE A 107 2.72 -4.42 0.73
N ALA A 108 3.04 -5.32 1.66
CA ALA A 108 2.93 -5.05 3.09
C ALA A 108 3.92 -4.02 3.64
N PHE A 109 4.97 -3.69 2.88
CA PHE A 109 5.99 -2.69 3.25
C PHE A 109 5.82 -1.34 2.55
N GLN A 110 4.81 -1.18 1.70
CA GLN A 110 4.50 0.10 1.05
C GLN A 110 3.95 1.11 2.04
N GLY A 111 4.11 2.39 1.72
CA GLY A 111 3.56 3.50 2.52
C GLY A 111 4.59 4.26 3.36
N ALA A 112 5.79 3.71 3.58
CA ALA A 112 6.86 4.43 4.30
C ALA A 112 7.27 5.74 3.62
N GLU A 113 7.16 5.80 2.29
CA GLU A 113 7.39 6.98 1.45
C GLU A 113 6.40 8.12 1.71
N SER A 114 5.21 7.82 2.25
CA SER A 114 4.22 8.85 2.63
C SER A 114 4.77 9.86 3.63
N GLY A 115 5.74 9.45 4.46
CA GLY A 115 6.48 10.33 5.36
C GLY A 115 7.20 11.49 4.65
N LEU A 116 7.53 11.34 3.35
CA LEU A 116 8.15 12.40 2.56
C LEU A 116 7.17 13.54 2.26
N SER A 117 5.88 13.28 2.17
CA SER A 117 4.86 14.29 1.84
C SER A 117 4.67 15.34 2.92
N ILE A 118 4.99 14.99 4.18
CA ILE A 118 4.87 15.89 5.34
C ILE A 118 6.20 16.58 5.69
N SER A 119 7.20 16.48 4.82
CA SER A 119 8.56 17.00 5.08
C SER A 119 8.62 18.49 5.44
N GLY A 120 7.69 19.29 4.91
CA GLY A 120 7.56 20.73 5.23
C GLY A 120 7.09 21.03 6.65
N GLU A 121 6.48 20.07 7.35
CA GLU A 121 5.96 20.22 8.70
C GLU A 121 6.88 19.62 9.78
N VAL A 122 7.93 18.92 9.35
CA VAL A 122 8.85 18.22 10.25
C VAL A 122 10.06 19.08 10.60
N LYS A 123 10.39 19.19 11.88
CA LYS A 123 11.63 19.84 12.33
C LYS A 123 12.85 19.05 11.85
N ASN A 124 13.86 19.72 11.27
CA ASN A 124 15.09 19.12 10.75
C ASN A 124 14.79 17.93 9.80
N PRO A 125 14.04 18.13 8.70
CA PRO A 125 13.51 17.06 7.86
C PRO A 125 14.60 16.18 7.27
N SER A 126 15.75 16.73 6.89
CA SER A 126 16.91 16.00 6.37
C SER A 126 17.47 14.93 7.32
N LYS A 127 17.21 15.05 8.62
CA LYS A 127 17.67 14.11 9.65
C LYS A 127 16.52 13.23 10.17
N ASN A 128 15.39 13.84 10.46
CA ASN A 128 14.29 13.17 11.15
C ASN A 128 13.46 12.27 10.23
N ILE A 129 13.28 12.64 8.95
CA ILE A 129 12.52 11.81 8.01
C ILE A 129 13.25 10.50 7.69
N PRO A 130 14.53 10.49 7.29
CA PRO A 130 15.23 9.22 7.04
C PRO A 130 15.28 8.31 8.27
N ARG A 131 15.46 8.87 9.46
CA ARG A 131 15.43 8.10 10.71
C ARG A 131 14.05 7.54 11.01
N GLY A 132 12.99 8.34 10.83
CA GLY A 132 11.63 7.92 11.03
C GLY A 132 11.26 6.77 10.09
N ILE A 133 11.58 6.89 8.81
CA ILE A 133 11.36 5.83 7.82
C ILE A 133 12.12 4.56 8.21
N PHE A 134 13.41 4.68 8.56
CA PHE A 134 14.22 3.52 8.93
C PHE A 134 13.66 2.80 10.17
N ILE A 135 13.35 3.54 11.24
CA ILE A 135 12.78 2.99 12.48
C ILE A 135 11.42 2.33 12.20
N SER A 136 10.58 2.96 11.39
CA SER A 136 9.27 2.41 11.03
C SER A 136 9.40 1.11 10.24
N VAL A 137 10.25 1.07 9.21
CA VAL A 137 10.44 -0.15 8.39
C VAL A 137 11.01 -1.29 9.21
N VAL A 138 12.04 -1.03 10.05
CA VAL A 138 12.62 -2.05 10.93
C VAL A 138 11.61 -2.53 11.97
N GLY A 139 10.86 -1.61 12.59
CA GLY A 139 9.83 -1.95 13.58
C GLY A 139 8.72 -2.81 12.98
N VAL A 140 8.24 -2.46 11.79
CA VAL A 140 7.22 -3.23 11.05
C VAL A 140 7.77 -4.60 10.65
N LEU A 141 9.01 -4.67 10.15
CA LEU A 141 9.67 -5.94 9.80
C LEU A 141 9.72 -6.88 11.01
N MET A 142 10.18 -6.40 12.15
CA MET A 142 10.23 -7.20 13.39
C MET A 142 8.84 -7.67 13.81
N LEU A 143 7.84 -6.80 13.76
CA LEU A 143 6.47 -7.16 14.08
C LEU A 143 5.93 -8.25 13.14
N TYR A 144 6.17 -8.12 11.83
CA TYR A 144 5.73 -9.11 10.84
C TYR A 144 6.41 -10.47 11.02
N ILE A 145 7.72 -10.48 11.34
CA ILE A 145 8.43 -11.73 11.65
C ILE A 145 7.81 -12.39 12.88
N LEU A 146 7.53 -11.63 13.94
CA LEU A 146 6.92 -12.16 15.15
C LEU A 146 5.51 -12.70 14.91
N ILE A 147 4.66 -11.93 14.19
CA ILE A 147 3.30 -12.36 13.84
C ILE A 147 3.35 -13.65 13.00
N GLN A 148 4.22 -13.71 11.98
CA GLN A 148 4.34 -14.88 11.12
C GLN A 148 4.82 -16.09 11.92
N THR A 149 5.82 -15.92 12.79
CA THR A 149 6.36 -17.00 13.62
C THR A 149 5.31 -17.58 14.55
N VAL A 150 4.57 -16.73 15.28
CA VAL A 150 3.53 -17.22 16.19
C VAL A 150 2.35 -17.83 15.41
N SER A 151 1.95 -17.25 14.29
CA SER A 151 0.86 -17.78 13.47
C SER A 151 1.20 -19.16 12.90
N GLN A 152 2.41 -19.31 12.37
CA GLN A 152 2.92 -20.60 11.88
C GLN A 152 3.07 -21.60 13.04
N GLY A 153 3.59 -21.17 14.18
CA GLY A 153 3.78 -22.03 15.34
C GLY A 153 2.47 -22.55 15.94
N VAL A 154 1.40 -21.74 15.91
CA VAL A 154 0.08 -22.12 16.45
C VAL A 154 -0.68 -23.00 15.45
N LEU A 155 -0.78 -22.61 14.17
CA LEU A 155 -1.63 -23.27 13.19
C LEU A 155 -0.89 -24.30 12.30
N GLY A 156 0.44 -24.24 12.24
CA GLY A 156 1.24 -25.14 11.37
C GLY A 156 0.80 -25.09 9.90
N GLU A 157 0.69 -26.26 9.29
CA GLU A 157 0.30 -26.40 7.88
C GLU A 157 -1.12 -25.89 7.58
N SER A 158 -2.01 -25.89 8.59
CA SER A 158 -3.38 -25.42 8.41
C SER A 158 -3.46 -23.89 8.19
N LEU A 159 -2.43 -23.12 8.54
CA LEU A 159 -2.37 -21.66 8.32
C LEU A 159 -2.66 -21.30 6.87
N ALA A 160 -2.12 -22.06 5.90
CA ALA A 160 -2.29 -21.82 4.48
C ALA A 160 -3.75 -21.97 3.98
N SER A 161 -4.61 -22.66 4.73
CA SER A 161 -6.03 -22.83 4.40
C SER A 161 -6.88 -21.60 4.75
N TYR A 162 -6.46 -20.79 5.71
CA TYR A 162 -7.19 -19.61 6.20
C TYR A 162 -6.79 -18.33 5.43
N LYS A 163 -7.11 -18.25 4.15
CA LYS A 163 -6.68 -17.15 3.26
C LYS A 163 -7.33 -15.80 3.58
N GLU A 164 -8.55 -15.80 4.11
CA GLU A 164 -9.35 -14.58 4.29
C GLU A 164 -9.08 -13.89 5.63
N ASN A 165 -8.80 -14.65 6.71
CA ASN A 165 -8.70 -14.14 8.07
C ASN A 165 -7.71 -14.92 8.97
N PRO A 166 -6.47 -15.18 8.52
CA PRO A 166 -5.54 -16.06 9.23
C PRO A 166 -5.29 -15.62 10.68
N LEU A 167 -5.06 -14.32 10.93
CA LEU A 167 -4.78 -13.82 12.27
C LEU A 167 -5.97 -13.92 13.21
N SER A 168 -7.20 -13.81 12.71
CA SER A 168 -8.40 -14.00 13.53
C SER A 168 -8.55 -15.46 13.95
N VAL A 169 -8.14 -16.41 13.10
CA VAL A 169 -8.14 -17.84 13.46
C VAL A 169 -7.07 -18.13 14.49
N VAL A 170 -5.86 -17.59 14.35
CA VAL A 170 -4.82 -17.69 15.41
C VAL A 170 -5.35 -17.12 16.72
N ALA A 171 -6.02 -15.98 16.69
CA ALA A 171 -6.59 -15.37 17.89
C ALA A 171 -7.73 -16.22 18.50
N ASN A 172 -8.45 -16.99 17.66
CA ASN A 172 -9.44 -17.95 18.16
C ASN A 172 -8.80 -19.10 18.95
N GLU A 173 -7.67 -19.63 18.48
CA GLU A 173 -6.94 -20.67 19.17
C GLU A 173 -6.39 -20.19 20.53
N VAL A 174 -5.89 -18.94 20.58
CA VAL A 174 -5.25 -18.37 21.76
C VAL A 174 -6.25 -17.78 22.76
N PHE A 175 -7.28 -17.08 22.30
CA PHE A 175 -8.20 -16.30 23.15
C PHE A 175 -9.66 -16.75 23.01
N GLY A 176 -9.93 -17.79 22.21
CA GLY A 176 -11.29 -18.23 21.89
C GLY A 176 -12.07 -17.28 21.00
N PRO A 177 -13.40 -17.43 20.90
CA PRO A 177 -14.27 -16.66 19.99
C PRO A 177 -14.19 -15.13 20.17
N ILE A 178 -13.88 -14.67 21.37
CA ILE A 178 -13.71 -13.24 21.67
C ILE A 178 -12.47 -12.71 20.92
N GLY A 179 -11.35 -13.46 20.92
CA GLY A 179 -10.14 -13.12 20.19
C GLY A 179 -10.39 -13.01 18.67
N PHE A 180 -11.08 -14.01 18.11
CA PHE A 180 -11.52 -13.98 16.72
C PHE A 180 -12.27 -12.70 16.38
N THR A 181 -13.27 -12.35 17.18
CA THR A 181 -14.13 -11.18 16.95
C THR A 181 -13.34 -9.89 17.03
N ILE A 182 -12.50 -9.72 18.06
CA ILE A 182 -11.69 -8.51 18.26
C ILE A 182 -10.73 -8.29 17.08
N LEU A 183 -10.02 -9.35 16.66
CA LEU A 183 -9.07 -9.25 15.54
C LEU A 183 -9.79 -8.95 14.22
N THR A 184 -10.92 -9.58 13.96
CA THR A 184 -11.72 -9.37 12.74
C THR A 184 -12.25 -7.94 12.67
N ILE A 185 -12.87 -7.43 13.73
CA ILE A 185 -13.37 -6.05 13.79
C ILE A 185 -12.22 -5.05 13.72
N GLY A 186 -11.13 -5.30 14.44
CA GLY A 186 -9.94 -4.46 14.43
C GLY A 186 -9.32 -4.35 13.04
N ALA A 187 -9.23 -5.47 12.32
CA ALA A 187 -8.76 -5.51 10.93
C ALA A 187 -9.67 -4.69 10.00
N ALA A 188 -11.00 -4.88 10.10
CA ALA A 188 -11.96 -4.13 9.28
C ALA A 188 -11.86 -2.61 9.52
N ILE A 189 -11.79 -2.17 10.77
CA ILE A 189 -11.61 -0.75 11.13
C ILE A 189 -10.27 -0.21 10.60
N SER A 190 -9.19 -1.00 10.71
CA SER A 190 -7.88 -0.63 10.21
C SER A 190 -7.89 -0.43 8.68
N MET A 191 -8.53 -1.34 7.95
CA MET A 191 -8.67 -1.26 6.49
C MET A 191 -9.49 -0.04 6.06
N LEU A 192 -10.62 0.25 6.74
CA LEU A 192 -11.41 1.44 6.48
C LEU A 192 -10.62 2.73 6.74
N GLY A 193 -9.85 2.78 7.82
CA GLY A 193 -8.98 3.90 8.13
C GLY A 193 -7.89 4.11 7.08
N ASN A 194 -7.30 3.03 6.58
CA ASN A 194 -6.32 3.09 5.49
C ASN A 194 -6.93 3.68 4.22
N LEU A 195 -8.06 3.13 3.75
CA LEU A 195 -8.78 3.60 2.57
C LEU A 195 -9.18 5.09 2.70
N SER A 196 -9.67 5.49 3.87
CA SER A 196 -10.03 6.90 4.13
C SER A 196 -8.82 7.82 3.99
N SER A 197 -7.68 7.43 4.55
CA SER A 197 -6.42 8.21 4.50
C SER A 197 -5.87 8.33 3.08
N GLU A 198 -5.91 7.26 2.29
CA GLU A 198 -5.43 7.26 0.91
C GLU A 198 -6.33 8.11 -0.01
N ILE A 199 -7.66 7.96 0.08
CA ILE A 199 -8.62 8.79 -0.68
C ILE A 199 -8.53 10.28 -0.27
N LEU A 200 -8.06 10.57 0.94
CA LEU A 200 -7.77 11.94 1.35
C LEU A 200 -6.48 12.47 0.71
N SER A 201 -5.43 11.65 0.61
CA SER A 201 -4.06 12.08 0.30
C SER A 201 -3.75 12.05 -1.19
N ILE A 202 -4.01 10.94 -1.86
CA ILE A 202 -3.57 10.69 -3.24
C ILE A 202 -4.26 11.58 -4.30
N PRO A 203 -5.55 11.94 -4.18
CA PRO A 203 -6.17 12.87 -5.13
C PRO A 203 -5.48 14.24 -5.21
N ARG A 204 -4.78 14.66 -4.14
CA ARG A 204 -3.99 15.90 -4.16
C ARG A 204 -2.78 15.81 -5.08
N VAL A 205 -2.22 14.60 -5.26
CA VAL A 205 -1.14 14.36 -6.22
C VAL A 205 -1.67 14.50 -7.64
N LEU A 206 -2.84 13.93 -7.95
CA LEU A 206 -3.52 14.09 -9.25
C LEU A 206 -3.85 15.56 -9.55
N PHE A 207 -4.41 16.25 -8.55
CA PHE A 207 -4.70 17.68 -8.64
C PHE A 207 -3.44 18.49 -8.94
N ARG A 208 -2.36 18.23 -8.21
CA ARG A 208 -1.09 18.96 -8.40
C ARG A 208 -0.48 18.66 -9.77
N ALA A 209 -0.44 17.41 -10.20
CA ALA A 209 0.05 17.02 -11.51
C ALA A 209 -0.73 17.67 -12.66
N SER A 210 -2.06 17.81 -12.50
CA SER A 210 -2.89 18.55 -13.44
C SER A 210 -2.59 20.06 -13.42
N LYS A 211 -2.49 20.68 -12.24
CA LYS A 211 -2.19 22.09 -12.08
C LYS A 211 -0.81 22.45 -12.65
N ASP A 212 0.18 21.59 -12.48
CA ASP A 212 1.54 21.75 -12.98
C ASP A 212 1.68 21.34 -14.47
N LYS A 213 0.55 21.06 -15.16
CA LYS A 213 0.50 20.68 -16.57
C LYS A 213 1.28 19.40 -16.92
N VAL A 214 1.49 18.53 -15.95
CA VAL A 214 2.09 17.21 -16.16
C VAL A 214 1.06 16.25 -16.75
N LEU A 215 -0.21 16.31 -16.25
CA LEU A 215 -1.34 15.58 -16.80
C LEU A 215 -2.22 16.50 -17.67
N PRO A 216 -2.58 16.10 -18.90
CA PRO A 216 -3.39 16.90 -19.80
C PRO A 216 -4.90 16.82 -19.50
N LEU A 217 -5.28 16.91 -18.24
CA LEU A 217 -6.66 16.80 -17.75
C LEU A 217 -6.97 17.98 -16.82
N ARG A 218 -7.30 19.14 -17.40
CA ARG A 218 -7.63 20.37 -16.63
C ARG A 218 -8.76 20.18 -15.61
N SER A 219 -9.68 19.25 -15.89
CA SER A 219 -10.79 18.95 -14.97
C SER A 219 -10.30 18.54 -13.59
N LEU A 220 -9.17 17.82 -13.49
CA LEU A 220 -8.59 17.38 -12.21
C LEU A 220 -8.04 18.52 -11.35
N SER A 221 -7.76 19.69 -11.94
CA SER A 221 -7.34 20.89 -11.21
C SER A 221 -8.50 21.76 -10.69
N LYS A 222 -9.75 21.33 -10.87
CA LYS A 222 -10.91 22.05 -10.36
C LYS A 222 -11.06 21.88 -8.85
N ILE A 223 -11.30 23.01 -8.16
CA ILE A 223 -11.54 23.08 -6.71
C ILE A 223 -13.02 23.37 -6.49
N ASN A 224 -13.62 22.68 -5.52
CA ASN A 224 -14.95 23.00 -5.03
C ASN A 224 -14.88 24.30 -4.23
N THR A 225 -15.64 25.32 -4.62
CA THR A 225 -15.62 26.65 -3.99
C THR A 225 -16.11 26.64 -2.55
N ARG A 226 -17.08 25.75 -2.21
CA ARG A 226 -17.66 25.64 -0.88
C ARG A 226 -16.76 24.90 0.12
N PHE A 227 -16.10 23.83 -0.33
CA PHE A 227 -15.33 22.94 0.55
C PHE A 227 -13.82 23.06 0.36
N SER A 228 -13.36 23.85 -0.63
CA SER A 228 -11.94 24.03 -0.97
C SER A 228 -11.19 22.71 -1.24
N THR A 229 -11.90 21.72 -1.81
CA THR A 229 -11.38 20.38 -2.07
C THR A 229 -11.22 20.14 -3.58
N PRO A 230 -10.25 19.33 -4.02
CA PRO A 230 -10.06 18.96 -5.43
C PRO A 230 -11.06 17.87 -5.84
N TYR A 231 -12.34 18.21 -5.89
CA TYR A 231 -13.45 17.25 -6.01
C TYR A 231 -13.36 16.34 -7.24
N MET A 232 -12.92 16.86 -8.39
CA MET A 232 -12.79 16.06 -9.61
C MET A 232 -11.66 15.03 -9.49
N ALA A 233 -10.55 15.38 -8.85
CA ALA A 233 -9.48 14.44 -8.58
C ALA A 233 -9.91 13.35 -7.58
N ILE A 234 -10.71 13.70 -6.57
CA ILE A 234 -11.27 12.75 -5.60
C ILE A 234 -12.22 11.77 -6.31
N ILE A 235 -13.15 12.29 -7.14
CA ILE A 235 -14.09 11.45 -7.89
C ILE A 235 -13.34 10.51 -8.84
N ALA A 236 -12.38 11.04 -9.60
CA ALA A 236 -11.57 10.22 -10.53
C ALA A 236 -10.82 9.10 -9.79
N TYR A 237 -10.20 9.42 -8.65
CA TYR A 237 -9.49 8.43 -7.83
C TYR A 237 -10.44 7.37 -7.26
N ALA A 238 -11.54 7.78 -6.63
CA ALA A 238 -12.51 6.86 -6.05
C ALA A 238 -13.16 5.96 -7.12
N THR A 239 -13.48 6.51 -8.30
CA THR A 239 -14.01 5.74 -9.42
C THR A 239 -12.99 4.71 -9.93
N SER A 240 -11.71 5.09 -10.07
CA SER A 240 -10.67 4.14 -10.49
C SER A 240 -10.43 3.05 -9.43
N GLY A 241 -10.47 3.37 -8.14
CA GLY A 241 -10.40 2.40 -7.05
C GLY A 241 -11.56 1.40 -7.07
N PHE A 242 -12.78 1.90 -7.24
CA PHE A 242 -13.98 1.06 -7.42
C PHE A 242 -13.86 0.11 -8.62
N LEU A 243 -13.44 0.62 -9.78
CA LEU A 243 -13.28 -0.19 -10.98
C LEU A 243 -12.22 -1.28 -10.76
N LEU A 244 -11.03 -0.93 -10.25
CA LEU A 244 -9.97 -1.90 -10.00
C LEU A 244 -10.40 -2.97 -8.98
N ALA A 245 -11.08 -2.59 -7.89
CA ALA A 245 -11.60 -3.53 -6.91
C ALA A 245 -12.65 -4.49 -7.50
N SER A 246 -13.44 -4.01 -8.46
CA SER A 246 -14.50 -4.81 -9.10
C SER A 246 -13.97 -5.82 -10.12
N PHE A 247 -12.80 -5.56 -10.73
CA PHE A 247 -12.22 -6.42 -11.78
C PHE A 247 -11.11 -7.35 -11.28
N GLY A 248 -10.54 -7.10 -10.12
CA GLY A 248 -9.42 -7.89 -9.58
C GLY A 248 -9.58 -8.23 -8.11
N GLY A 249 -9.03 -9.40 -7.70
CA GLY A 249 -8.96 -9.81 -6.31
C GLY A 249 -7.76 -9.20 -5.56
N PHE A 250 -7.68 -9.45 -4.25
CA PHE A 250 -6.61 -8.95 -3.38
C PHE A 250 -5.21 -9.18 -3.95
N GLN A 251 -4.88 -10.44 -4.27
CA GLN A 251 -3.52 -10.82 -4.70
C GLN A 251 -3.11 -10.11 -6.00
N GLN A 252 -3.99 -10.08 -6.99
CA GLN A 252 -3.72 -9.42 -8.27
C GLN A 252 -3.50 -7.92 -8.08
N MET A 253 -4.33 -7.26 -7.27
CA MET A 253 -4.21 -5.82 -7.02
C MET A 253 -2.97 -5.49 -6.20
N ALA A 254 -2.58 -6.34 -5.24
CA ALA A 254 -1.36 -6.19 -4.46
C ALA A 254 -0.10 -6.31 -5.35
N VAL A 255 -0.06 -7.25 -6.30
CA VAL A 255 1.05 -7.39 -7.25
C VAL A 255 1.14 -6.17 -8.18
N ILE A 256 0.00 -5.69 -8.72
CA ILE A 256 -0.04 -4.48 -9.55
C ILE A 256 0.46 -3.26 -8.76
N SER A 257 0.03 -3.11 -7.52
CA SER A 257 0.51 -2.05 -6.64
C SER A 257 2.03 -2.13 -6.44
N SER A 258 2.53 -3.29 -6.05
CA SER A 258 3.96 -3.55 -5.80
C SER A 258 4.81 -3.27 -7.03
N ALA A 259 4.42 -3.79 -8.19
CA ALA A 259 5.15 -3.56 -9.43
C ALA A 259 5.15 -2.07 -9.85
N SER A 260 4.03 -1.37 -9.65
CA SER A 260 3.92 0.05 -9.95
C SER A 260 4.88 0.90 -9.12
N ILE A 261 4.95 0.65 -7.82
CA ILE A 261 5.84 1.42 -6.94
C ILE A 261 7.31 1.01 -7.11
N LEU A 262 7.60 -0.26 -7.40
CA LEU A 262 8.95 -0.71 -7.74
C LEU A 262 9.50 -0.01 -8.99
N LEU A 263 8.66 0.24 -10.01
CA LEU A 263 9.05 1.03 -11.18
C LEU A 263 9.34 2.49 -10.80
N VAL A 264 8.61 3.07 -9.85
CA VAL A 264 8.93 4.41 -9.30
C VAL A 264 10.27 4.38 -8.57
N TYR A 265 10.50 3.37 -7.72
CA TYR A 265 11.75 3.22 -6.98
C TYR A 265 12.94 2.95 -7.91
N LEU A 266 12.73 2.25 -9.02
CA LEU A 266 13.73 2.09 -10.07
C LEU A 266 14.19 3.45 -10.61
N GLY A 267 13.23 4.31 -10.97
CA GLY A 267 13.53 5.67 -11.44
C GLY A 267 14.25 6.52 -10.40
N VAL A 268 13.84 6.45 -9.13
CA VAL A 268 14.49 7.15 -8.02
C VAL A 268 15.91 6.63 -7.82
N THR A 269 16.12 5.32 -7.81
CA THR A 269 17.44 4.70 -7.62
C THR A 269 18.42 5.09 -8.73
N LEU A 270 17.98 5.06 -9.99
CA LEU A 270 18.78 5.51 -11.14
C LEU A 270 19.12 6.99 -11.03
N SER A 271 18.18 7.81 -10.56
CA SER A 271 18.39 9.24 -10.32
C SER A 271 19.43 9.48 -9.23
N VAL A 272 19.38 8.71 -8.13
CA VAL A 272 20.38 8.77 -7.05
C VAL A 272 21.78 8.44 -7.57
N ILE A 273 21.93 7.38 -8.37
CA ILE A 273 23.21 6.98 -8.97
C ILE A 273 23.77 8.12 -9.85
N LYS A 274 22.90 8.73 -10.69
CA LYS A 274 23.28 9.85 -11.58
C LYS A 274 23.69 11.10 -10.78
N LEU A 275 22.88 11.48 -9.77
CA LEU A 275 23.13 12.68 -8.96
C LEU A 275 24.37 12.54 -8.10
N LYS A 276 24.68 11.34 -7.63
CA LYS A 276 25.88 11.06 -6.83
C LYS A 276 27.18 11.34 -7.60
N ARG A 277 27.18 11.23 -8.92
CA ARG A 277 28.30 11.56 -9.79
C ARG A 277 28.66 13.06 -9.76
N ASN A 278 27.72 13.92 -9.33
CA ASN A 278 27.87 15.38 -9.30
C ASN A 278 28.09 15.93 -7.86
N GLU A 279 28.76 15.18 -6.98
CA GLU A 279 28.94 15.52 -5.55
C GLU A 279 29.57 16.88 -5.26
N ALA A 280 30.35 17.43 -6.20
CA ALA A 280 31.02 18.74 -6.03
C ALA A 280 30.08 19.94 -5.84
N LYS A 281 28.76 19.78 -6.05
CA LYS A 281 27.74 20.85 -5.96
C LYS A 281 26.79 20.71 -4.75
N ARG A 282 27.06 19.77 -3.81
CA ARG A 282 26.16 19.51 -2.69
C ARG A 282 26.42 20.38 -1.48
N THR A 283 25.35 20.80 -0.80
CA THR A 283 25.43 21.55 0.46
C THR A 283 25.72 20.62 1.64
N THR A 284 26.31 21.15 2.71
CA THR A 284 26.77 20.39 3.89
C THR A 284 25.64 19.75 4.72
N ASN A 285 24.38 20.17 4.53
CA ASN A 285 23.23 19.76 5.34
C ASN A 285 22.34 18.70 4.68
N GLU A 286 22.75 18.10 3.56
CA GLU A 286 21.95 17.08 2.86
C GLU A 286 22.15 15.70 3.49
N PHE A 287 21.07 14.90 3.50
CA PHE A 287 21.16 13.50 3.90
C PHE A 287 22.05 12.72 2.94
N ARG A 288 23.01 11.99 3.50
CA ARG A 288 23.91 11.12 2.75
C ARG A 288 23.58 9.65 3.00
N ILE A 289 23.36 8.91 1.93
CA ILE A 289 23.18 7.45 2.02
C ILE A 289 24.54 6.85 2.42
N PRO A 290 24.63 6.14 3.56
CA PRO A 290 25.86 5.45 3.94
C PRO A 290 26.23 4.37 2.90
N GLY A 291 27.52 3.96 2.86
CA GLY A 291 27.96 2.89 1.94
C GLY A 291 28.12 3.28 0.47
N GLY A 292 28.12 4.57 0.13
CA GLY A 292 28.43 5.01 -1.22
C GLY A 292 27.45 4.49 -2.28
N TYR A 293 27.97 3.87 -3.36
CA TYR A 293 27.16 3.29 -4.43
C TYR A 293 26.60 1.90 -4.11
N LEU A 294 27.07 1.24 -3.03
CA LEU A 294 26.68 -0.13 -2.71
C LEU A 294 25.17 -0.27 -2.52
N ILE A 295 24.57 0.59 -1.68
CA ILE A 295 23.13 0.54 -1.40
C ILE A 295 22.28 0.79 -2.66
N PRO A 296 22.51 1.84 -3.47
CA PRO A 296 21.80 2.03 -4.73
C PRO A 296 21.95 0.86 -5.72
N ILE A 297 23.14 0.26 -5.83
CA ILE A 297 23.34 -0.88 -6.74
C ILE A 297 22.60 -2.13 -6.24
N LEU A 298 22.69 -2.44 -4.94
CA LEU A 298 21.92 -3.56 -4.35
C LEU A 298 20.42 -3.34 -4.52
N SER A 299 19.93 -2.12 -4.28
CA SER A 299 18.52 -1.77 -4.50
C SER A 299 18.12 -2.01 -5.96
N LEU A 300 18.96 -1.59 -6.92
CA LEU A 300 18.70 -1.81 -8.34
C LEU A 300 18.58 -3.31 -8.67
N ILE A 301 19.52 -4.12 -8.18
CA ILE A 301 19.52 -5.58 -8.39
C ILE A 301 18.23 -6.21 -7.82
N ILE A 302 17.86 -5.86 -6.59
CA ILE A 302 16.67 -6.39 -5.93
C ILE A 302 15.40 -5.97 -6.69
N ILE A 303 15.29 -4.69 -7.08
CA ILE A 303 14.13 -4.19 -7.83
C ILE A 303 13.99 -4.93 -9.17
N VAL A 304 15.08 -5.08 -9.92
CA VAL A 304 15.07 -5.79 -11.20
C VAL A 304 14.71 -7.27 -11.00
N TRP A 305 15.26 -7.91 -9.97
CA TRP A 305 14.91 -9.29 -9.63
C TRP A 305 13.43 -9.43 -9.26
N LEU A 306 12.87 -8.56 -8.42
CA LEU A 306 11.44 -8.58 -8.09
C LEU A 306 10.58 -8.40 -9.34
N LEU A 307 10.89 -7.42 -10.19
CA LEU A 307 10.14 -7.16 -11.42
C LEU A 307 10.26 -8.31 -12.45
N SER A 308 11.34 -9.08 -12.43
CA SER A 308 11.50 -10.24 -13.33
C SER A 308 10.58 -11.42 -12.98
N ASN A 309 9.99 -11.42 -11.78
CA ASN A 309 9.03 -12.45 -11.34
C ASN A 309 7.57 -12.09 -11.66
N LEU A 310 7.32 -11.01 -12.39
CA LEU A 310 5.98 -10.66 -12.88
C LEU A 310 5.52 -11.69 -13.93
N GLU A 311 4.26 -12.03 -13.90
CA GLU A 311 3.66 -12.87 -14.93
C GLU A 311 3.63 -12.14 -16.28
N ARG A 312 3.67 -12.91 -17.38
CA ARG A 312 3.66 -12.35 -18.74
C ARG A 312 2.49 -11.38 -18.99
N LYS A 313 1.32 -11.69 -18.43
CA LYS A 313 0.13 -10.81 -18.55
C LYS A 313 0.34 -9.46 -17.85
N GLU A 314 0.97 -9.48 -16.68
CA GLU A 314 1.29 -8.28 -15.90
C GLU A 314 2.33 -7.43 -16.61
N VAL A 315 3.41 -8.05 -17.12
CA VAL A 315 4.43 -7.35 -17.92
C VAL A 315 3.82 -6.70 -19.16
N MET A 316 2.93 -7.39 -19.87
CA MET A 316 2.23 -6.81 -21.03
C MET A 316 1.32 -5.65 -20.61
N GLY A 317 0.58 -5.78 -19.51
CA GLY A 317 -0.27 -4.71 -18.97
C GLY A 317 0.53 -3.47 -18.59
N PHE A 318 1.66 -3.64 -17.87
CA PHE A 318 2.57 -2.54 -17.54
C PHE A 318 3.21 -1.91 -18.78
N GLY A 319 3.63 -2.72 -19.74
CA GLY A 319 4.18 -2.24 -21.02
C GLY A 319 3.18 -1.36 -21.77
N ALA A 320 1.94 -1.83 -21.91
CA ALA A 320 0.86 -1.07 -22.53
C ALA A 320 0.56 0.24 -21.77
N TYR A 321 0.53 0.19 -20.42
CA TYR A 321 0.31 1.37 -19.59
C TYR A 321 1.44 2.40 -19.73
N ILE A 322 2.70 1.97 -19.74
CA ILE A 322 3.86 2.86 -19.93
C ILE A 322 3.84 3.49 -21.33
N VAL A 323 3.52 2.71 -22.36
CA VAL A 323 3.36 3.23 -23.74
C VAL A 323 2.24 4.28 -23.78
N LEU A 324 1.08 4.01 -23.18
CA LEU A 324 -0.02 4.96 -23.09
C LEU A 324 0.41 6.27 -22.40
N LEU A 325 1.07 6.16 -21.24
CA LEU A 325 1.59 7.34 -20.52
C LEU A 325 2.60 8.12 -21.35
N THR A 326 3.45 7.44 -22.10
CA THR A 326 4.45 8.04 -22.99
C THR A 326 3.76 8.81 -24.12
N ILE A 327 2.75 8.23 -24.74
CA ILE A 327 1.93 8.89 -25.77
C ILE A 327 1.25 10.13 -25.21
N ILE A 328 0.61 10.02 -24.04
CA ILE A 328 -0.02 11.14 -23.34
C ILE A 328 1.00 12.25 -23.05
N TYR A 329 2.20 11.90 -22.62
CA TYR A 329 3.26 12.85 -22.32
C TYR A 329 3.68 13.66 -23.57
N PHE A 330 3.88 13.01 -24.71
CA PHE A 330 4.24 13.70 -25.95
C PHE A 330 3.08 14.50 -26.55
N LEU A 331 1.85 14.08 -26.29
CA LEU A 331 0.65 14.80 -26.77
C LEU A 331 0.20 15.92 -25.83
N LYS A 332 0.69 15.98 -24.59
CA LYS A 332 0.22 16.92 -23.56
C LYS A 332 0.19 18.38 -24.06
N ASP A 333 1.24 18.84 -24.73
CA ASP A 333 1.35 20.23 -25.18
C ASP A 333 0.34 20.57 -26.29
N LYS A 334 -0.03 19.58 -27.13
CA LYS A 334 -1.07 19.75 -28.15
C LYS A 334 -2.47 19.78 -27.51
N ILE A 335 -2.69 18.98 -26.48
CA ILE A 335 -3.96 18.91 -25.74
C ILE A 335 -4.18 20.20 -24.94
N TRP A 336 -3.14 20.69 -24.24
CA TRP A 336 -3.21 21.94 -23.47
C TRP A 336 -3.42 23.20 -24.32
N LYS A 337 -3.00 23.18 -25.60
CA LYS A 337 -3.23 24.31 -26.53
C LYS A 337 -4.64 24.34 -27.09
N LYS A 338 -5.37 23.22 -27.10
CA LYS A 338 -6.74 23.11 -27.65
C LYS A 338 -7.85 23.41 -26.63
N GLU A 339 -7.57 23.35 -25.33
CA GLU A 339 -8.48 23.73 -24.26
C GLU A 339 -8.14 25.12 -23.68
#